data_85bc9e1ed5a9eb125e21be4c7bb6daf2
#
_entry.id   85bc9e1ed5a9eb125e21be4c7bb6daf2
#
_cell.length_a   1.000
_cell.length_b   1.000
_cell.length_c   1.000
_cell.angle_alpha   90.00
_cell.angle_beta   90.00
_cell.angle_gamma   90.00
#
_symmetry.space_group_name_H-M   'P 1'
#
loop_
_entity.id
_entity.type
_entity.pdbx_description
1 polymer ?
#
loop_
_entity_poly.entity_id
_entity_poly.type
_entity_poly.pdbx_seq_one_letter_code
_entity_poly.pdbx_strand_id
1 'polypeptide(L)'
;MNAGHNAALVPCPPPLTGGQKKFSGVETGAQISVDWLSLTFKTETSREREYVDSDGAVTWYDQLDDVKRAVWAGSGIDPTEWVDQPHGWNGYQQSAVGPCGSLLAWNAVGRDDYHVSLPGQACGMFSEISMRSFLRYSLNKNAKCTRLDINLDDHDRIVSPLQVEQAAQGPDIVTHVHRGMTQRGFAIGTEETTGVTVYIGQPSSRQRLRVYDKGLESNGEIDAVRWELQSRAEAAETLLPLLGVFDDGTMMSWGETFAGRLVSFVDFRNAEDHPTDARQRKRLAWFTALVQAAEKASAYPPREPRYINDVESWVEKSVGPSLRLLMEHWQDDNLTELRRIMAEAQLKPKHTAILARGRTPSNLPGFKY
;
A
#
# COMPACT_ATOMS: atom_id res chain seq x y z
N MET A 1 15.71 -25.51 -4.42
CA MET A 1 16.11 -24.39 -5.30
C MET A 1 14.83 -23.73 -5.76
N ASN A 2 14.38 -22.72 -5.05
CA ASN A 2 13.18 -21.96 -5.43
C ASN A 2 13.64 -20.73 -6.21
N ALA A 3 13.60 -20.85 -7.54
CA ALA A 3 13.69 -19.68 -8.41
C ALA A 3 12.37 -18.90 -8.25
N GLY A 4 12.39 -17.85 -7.44
CA GLY A 4 11.32 -16.87 -7.41
C GLY A 4 11.25 -16.19 -8.78
N HIS A 5 10.30 -16.62 -9.60
CA HIS A 5 9.96 -15.92 -10.81
C HIS A 5 9.28 -14.61 -10.38
N ASN A 6 10.01 -13.50 -10.50
CA ASN A 6 9.43 -12.18 -10.50
C ASN A 6 8.45 -12.10 -11.67
N ALA A 7 7.17 -12.30 -11.39
CA ALA A 7 6.13 -11.81 -12.28
C ALA A 7 6.41 -10.31 -12.46
N ALA A 8 6.61 -9.88 -13.71
CA ALA A 8 6.80 -8.47 -14.01
C ALA A 8 5.56 -7.73 -13.50
N LEU A 9 5.69 -7.17 -12.30
CA LEU A 9 4.70 -6.26 -11.74
C LEU A 9 4.44 -5.21 -12.80
N VAL A 10 3.20 -5.09 -13.26
CA VAL A 10 2.79 -3.91 -14.04
C VAL A 10 3.04 -2.75 -13.09
N PRO A 11 4.09 -1.94 -13.32
CA PRO A 11 4.43 -0.92 -12.34
C PRO A 11 3.27 0.05 -12.28
N CYS A 12 2.77 0.29 -11.09
CA CYS A 12 2.07 1.55 -10.85
C CYS A 12 3.03 2.66 -11.30
N PRO A 13 2.55 3.68 -12.01
CA PRO A 13 3.45 4.76 -12.42
C PRO A 13 4.29 5.16 -11.23
N PRO A 14 5.62 5.31 -11.39
CA PRO A 14 6.37 6.03 -10.39
C PRO A 14 5.62 7.34 -10.17
N PRO A 15 5.54 7.84 -8.94
CA PRO A 15 5.09 9.19 -8.71
C PRO A 15 5.84 10.05 -9.70
N LEU A 16 5.11 10.90 -10.42
CA LEU A 16 5.76 11.82 -11.35
C LEU A 16 6.67 12.69 -10.50
N THR A 17 7.98 12.42 -10.55
CA THR A 17 8.99 13.28 -10.00
C THR A 17 8.94 14.57 -10.82
N GLY A 18 8.27 15.58 -10.31
CA GLY A 18 8.17 16.85 -11.01
C GLY A 18 6.85 17.55 -10.73
N GLY A 19 6.90 18.42 -9.79
CA GLY A 19 5.80 19.24 -9.33
C GLY A 19 5.21 18.65 -8.06
N GLN A 20 5.94 18.83 -6.96
CA GLN A 20 5.37 18.80 -5.64
C GLN A 20 4.12 19.69 -5.66
N LYS A 21 2.93 19.12 -5.80
CA LYS A 21 1.91 19.55 -4.86
C LYS A 21 2.48 19.09 -3.52
N LYS A 22 3.31 19.93 -2.88
CA LYS A 22 3.33 19.97 -1.44
C LYS A 22 1.86 19.92 -1.09
N PHE A 23 1.42 18.86 -0.43
CA PHE A 23 0.25 18.97 0.40
C PHE A 23 0.50 20.25 1.19
N SER A 24 -0.24 21.31 0.88
CA SER A 24 -0.05 22.65 1.47
C SER A 24 -0.79 22.73 2.80
N GLY A 25 -0.51 21.78 3.63
CA GLY A 25 -0.67 21.69 5.04
C GLY A 25 0.48 20.84 5.49
N VAL A 26 1.36 21.36 6.30
CA VAL A 26 2.30 20.55 7.07
C VAL A 26 1.41 19.59 7.85
N GLU A 27 1.31 18.34 7.39
CA GLU A 27 0.63 17.31 8.14
C GLU A 27 1.45 17.09 9.39
N THR A 28 0.98 17.65 10.48
CA THR A 28 1.53 17.42 11.82
C THR A 28 0.79 16.24 12.42
N GLY A 29 1.47 15.47 13.22
CA GLY A 29 0.88 14.31 13.89
C GLY A 29 1.17 12.99 13.18
N ALA A 30 0.24 12.06 13.28
CA ALA A 30 0.40 10.72 12.75
C ALA A 30 -0.75 10.35 11.82
N GLN A 31 -0.43 9.62 10.75
CA GLN A 31 -1.41 9.08 9.82
C GLN A 31 -1.28 7.57 9.69
N ILE A 32 -2.41 6.92 9.38
CA ILE A 32 -2.48 5.47 9.33
C ILE A 32 -3.04 5.00 7.99
N SER A 33 -2.54 3.87 7.50
CA SER A 33 -3.08 3.24 6.30
C SER A 33 -2.87 1.72 6.28
N VAL A 34 -3.63 1.05 5.42
CA VAL A 34 -3.35 -0.32 5.01
C VAL A 34 -2.33 -0.28 3.88
N ASP A 35 -1.20 -0.98 4.04
CA ASP A 35 -0.10 -0.99 3.06
C ASP A 35 -0.04 -2.30 2.25
N TRP A 36 -0.75 -3.32 2.68
CA TRP A 36 -0.91 -4.56 1.95
C TRP A 36 -2.13 -5.33 2.43
N LEU A 37 -2.90 -5.87 1.50
CA LEU A 37 -4.01 -6.76 1.80
C LEU A 37 -3.98 -7.95 0.84
N SER A 38 -3.98 -9.18 1.37
CA SER A 38 -4.09 -10.40 0.58
C SER A 38 -5.17 -11.32 1.16
N LEU A 39 -6.11 -11.70 0.35
CA LEU A 39 -7.30 -12.45 0.70
C LEU A 39 -7.44 -13.68 -0.19
N THR A 40 -7.84 -14.80 0.40
CA THR A 40 -8.21 -16.02 -0.33
C THR A 40 -9.66 -16.33 -0.07
N PHE A 41 -10.45 -16.40 -1.11
CA PHE A 41 -11.89 -16.71 -1.09
C PHE A 41 -12.09 -18.15 -1.53
N LYS A 42 -13.02 -18.86 -0.90
CA LYS A 42 -13.46 -20.16 -1.39
C LYS A 42 -14.36 -19.98 -2.60
N THR A 43 -14.14 -20.80 -3.61
CA THR A 43 -15.07 -20.89 -4.75
C THR A 43 -16.37 -21.51 -4.27
N GLU A 44 -17.50 -20.84 -4.46
CA GLU A 44 -18.82 -21.43 -4.24
C GLU A 44 -19.08 -22.48 -5.33
N THR A 45 -19.86 -23.50 -5.04
CA THR A 45 -20.11 -24.67 -5.91
C THR A 45 -20.71 -24.34 -7.28
N SER A 46 -21.33 -23.16 -7.43
CA SER A 46 -21.70 -22.59 -8.73
C SER A 46 -20.84 -21.37 -9.01
N ARG A 47 -19.90 -21.47 -9.96
CA ARG A 47 -19.09 -20.33 -10.41
C ARG A 47 -19.94 -19.20 -10.99
N GLU A 48 -21.10 -19.52 -11.49
CA GLU A 48 -22.01 -18.62 -12.17
C GLU A 48 -23.27 -18.45 -11.34
N ARG A 49 -23.62 -17.21 -11.02
CA ARG A 49 -24.92 -16.84 -10.47
C ARG A 49 -25.75 -16.22 -11.57
N GLU A 50 -26.94 -16.76 -11.74
CA GLU A 50 -27.94 -16.15 -12.59
C GLU A 50 -28.47 -14.88 -11.91
N TYR A 51 -28.32 -13.75 -12.58
CA TYR A 51 -28.95 -12.50 -12.19
C TYR A 51 -29.94 -12.11 -13.29
N VAL A 52 -31.17 -11.90 -12.90
CA VAL A 52 -32.19 -11.34 -13.80
C VAL A 52 -32.27 -9.86 -13.50
N ASP A 53 -31.92 -9.02 -14.47
CA ASP A 53 -32.03 -7.57 -14.31
C ASP A 53 -33.49 -7.09 -14.35
N SER A 54 -33.71 -5.78 -14.14
CA SER A 54 -35.06 -5.18 -14.15
C SER A 54 -35.81 -5.36 -15.46
N ASP A 55 -35.12 -5.67 -16.54
CA ASP A 55 -35.68 -5.81 -17.90
C ASP A 55 -35.86 -7.29 -18.27
N GLY A 56 -35.58 -8.20 -17.34
CA GLY A 56 -35.72 -9.65 -17.50
C GLY A 56 -34.58 -10.30 -18.28
N ALA A 57 -33.47 -9.57 -18.54
CA ALA A 57 -32.30 -10.15 -19.14
C ALA A 57 -31.48 -10.96 -18.12
N VAL A 58 -31.10 -12.18 -18.50
CA VAL A 58 -30.32 -13.08 -17.67
C VAL A 58 -28.83 -12.76 -17.88
N THR A 59 -28.18 -12.32 -16.81
CA THR A 59 -26.72 -12.06 -16.81
C THR A 59 -26.05 -13.05 -15.87
N TRP A 60 -25.03 -13.75 -16.36
CA TRP A 60 -24.21 -14.66 -15.58
C TRP A 60 -23.05 -13.90 -14.96
N TYR A 61 -22.93 -13.95 -13.63
CA TYR A 61 -21.80 -13.34 -12.93
C TYR A 61 -20.82 -14.42 -12.50
N ASP A 62 -19.57 -14.25 -12.90
CA ASP A 62 -18.46 -14.98 -12.31
C ASP A 62 -18.09 -14.38 -10.94
N GLN A 63 -17.78 -15.23 -9.96
CA GLN A 63 -17.30 -14.81 -8.63
C GLN A 63 -16.04 -13.95 -8.69
N LEU A 64 -15.23 -14.09 -9.74
CA LEU A 64 -14.07 -13.25 -10.01
C LEU A 64 -14.50 -11.83 -10.36
N ASP A 65 -15.59 -11.67 -11.07
CA ASP A 65 -16.16 -10.35 -11.39
C ASP A 65 -16.77 -9.69 -10.16
N ASP A 66 -17.38 -10.46 -9.26
CA ASP A 66 -17.91 -9.96 -8.00
C ASP A 66 -16.81 -9.32 -7.15
N VAL A 67 -15.65 -9.99 -7.03
CA VAL A 67 -14.54 -9.43 -6.24
C VAL A 67 -13.88 -8.25 -6.95
N LYS A 68 -13.75 -8.27 -8.27
CA LYS A 68 -13.27 -7.10 -9.04
C LYS A 68 -14.18 -5.90 -8.84
N ARG A 69 -15.51 -6.10 -8.86
CA ARG A 69 -16.49 -5.04 -8.59
C ARG A 69 -16.45 -4.54 -7.15
N ALA A 70 -16.25 -5.44 -6.17
CA ALA A 70 -16.08 -5.03 -4.78
C ALA A 70 -14.82 -4.17 -4.58
N VAL A 71 -13.72 -4.51 -5.25
CA VAL A 71 -12.51 -3.68 -5.30
C VAL A 71 -12.80 -2.34 -5.97
N TRP A 72 -13.47 -2.34 -7.12
CA TRP A 72 -13.85 -1.11 -7.83
C TRP A 72 -14.71 -0.18 -7.00
N ALA A 73 -15.75 -0.70 -6.37
CA ALA A 73 -16.66 0.08 -5.54
C ALA A 73 -15.93 0.81 -4.39
N GLY A 74 -14.82 0.23 -3.89
CA GLY A 74 -14.04 0.83 -2.82
C GLY A 74 -12.89 1.72 -3.27
N SER A 75 -12.24 1.38 -4.39
CA SER A 75 -10.97 1.98 -4.83
C SER A 75 -11.05 2.76 -6.14
N GLY A 76 -12.12 2.57 -6.92
CA GLY A 76 -12.18 3.08 -8.29
C GLY A 76 -11.29 2.32 -9.29
N ILE A 77 -10.70 1.19 -8.91
CA ILE A 77 -9.93 0.31 -9.81
C ILE A 77 -10.92 -0.43 -10.72
N ASP A 78 -11.01 0.02 -11.98
CA ASP A 78 -12.00 -0.49 -12.94
C ASP A 78 -11.78 -1.99 -13.23
N PRO A 79 -12.84 -2.82 -13.17
CA PRO A 79 -12.78 -4.23 -13.53
C PRO A 79 -12.26 -4.49 -14.95
N THR A 80 -12.49 -3.58 -15.88
CA THR A 80 -12.04 -3.70 -17.27
C THR A 80 -10.55 -3.44 -17.47
N GLU A 81 -9.88 -2.85 -16.48
CA GLU A 81 -8.43 -2.59 -16.50
C GLU A 81 -7.58 -3.79 -16.05
N TRP A 82 -8.21 -4.90 -15.67
CA TRP A 82 -7.50 -6.13 -15.29
C TRP A 82 -7.11 -6.92 -16.54
N VAL A 83 -5.82 -7.25 -16.63
CA VAL A 83 -5.25 -7.93 -17.80
C VAL A 83 -4.80 -9.33 -17.42
N ASP A 84 -5.33 -10.33 -18.09
CA ASP A 84 -4.95 -11.72 -17.90
C ASP A 84 -3.45 -11.91 -18.21
N GLN A 85 -2.79 -12.69 -17.37
CA GLN A 85 -1.38 -13.00 -17.52
C GLN A 85 -1.21 -14.36 -18.22
N PRO A 86 -0.12 -14.52 -19.00
CA PRO A 86 0.13 -15.79 -19.71
C PRO A 86 0.49 -16.96 -18.79
N HIS A 87 0.68 -16.69 -17.49
CA HIS A 87 1.04 -17.69 -16.48
C HIS A 87 0.32 -17.40 -15.17
N GLY A 88 0.17 -18.43 -14.36
CA GLY A 88 -0.42 -18.33 -13.03
C GLY A 88 0.51 -17.69 -12.00
N TRP A 89 0.03 -17.59 -10.77
CA TRP A 89 0.75 -16.98 -9.67
C TRP A 89 0.63 -17.83 -8.40
N ASN A 90 1.76 -18.10 -7.73
CA ASN A 90 1.84 -18.71 -6.40
C ASN A 90 0.99 -20.00 -6.22
N GLY A 91 1.07 -20.91 -7.19
CA GLY A 91 0.34 -22.18 -7.18
C GLY A 91 -1.05 -22.13 -7.81
N TYR A 92 -1.49 -20.98 -8.30
CA TYR A 92 -2.63 -20.83 -9.18
C TYR A 92 -2.19 -20.95 -10.63
N GLN A 93 -3.03 -21.53 -11.49
CA GLN A 93 -2.73 -21.71 -12.91
C GLN A 93 -3.01 -20.47 -13.75
N GLN A 94 -3.90 -19.63 -13.29
CA GLN A 94 -4.35 -18.40 -13.96
C GLN A 94 -4.20 -17.20 -13.06
N SER A 95 -3.89 -16.05 -13.65
CA SER A 95 -3.85 -14.77 -12.94
C SER A 95 -4.18 -13.60 -13.84
N ALA A 96 -4.65 -12.52 -13.25
CA ALA A 96 -4.81 -11.22 -13.87
C ALA A 96 -4.16 -10.14 -13.01
N VAL A 97 -3.57 -9.14 -13.64
CA VAL A 97 -2.98 -7.98 -12.97
C VAL A 97 -3.80 -6.75 -13.32
N GLY A 98 -4.26 -6.07 -12.29
CA GLY A 98 -4.97 -4.80 -12.39
C GLY A 98 -4.09 -3.60 -12.10
N PRO A 99 -4.69 -2.40 -12.12
CA PRO A 99 -4.00 -1.16 -11.78
C PRO A 99 -3.35 -1.19 -10.40
N CYS A 100 -2.29 -0.39 -10.23
CA CYS A 100 -1.55 -0.26 -8.99
C CYS A 100 -0.97 -1.58 -8.46
N GLY A 101 -0.74 -2.56 -9.35
CA GLY A 101 -0.16 -3.86 -9.00
C GLY A 101 -1.14 -4.80 -8.27
N SER A 102 -2.44 -4.49 -8.30
CA SER A 102 -3.46 -5.42 -7.82
C SER A 102 -3.39 -6.74 -8.60
N LEU A 103 -3.61 -7.85 -7.91
CA LEU A 103 -3.49 -9.19 -8.48
C LEU A 103 -4.73 -10.01 -8.12
N LEU A 104 -5.23 -10.75 -9.12
CA LEU A 104 -6.21 -11.80 -8.93
C LEU A 104 -5.63 -13.10 -9.49
N ALA A 105 -5.73 -14.21 -8.74
CA ALA A 105 -5.24 -15.51 -9.16
C ALA A 105 -6.27 -16.60 -8.85
N TRP A 106 -6.47 -17.54 -9.77
CA TRP A 106 -7.50 -18.56 -9.64
C TRP A 106 -7.08 -19.89 -10.31
N ASN A 107 -7.92 -20.89 -10.19
CA ASN A 107 -7.69 -22.22 -10.74
C ASN A 107 -6.45 -22.90 -10.11
N ALA A 108 -6.45 -23.06 -8.79
CA ALA A 108 -5.40 -23.78 -8.09
C ALA A 108 -5.56 -25.29 -8.25
N VAL A 109 -4.46 -26.02 -8.35
CA VAL A 109 -4.49 -27.48 -8.39
C VAL A 109 -4.87 -28.04 -7.02
N GLY A 110 -5.98 -28.79 -6.96
CA GLY A 110 -6.42 -29.46 -5.73
C GLY A 110 -7.03 -28.54 -4.67
N ARG A 111 -7.37 -27.29 -5.03
CA ARG A 111 -8.05 -26.34 -4.16
C ARG A 111 -9.13 -25.58 -4.93
N ASP A 112 -10.28 -25.38 -4.29
CA ASP A 112 -11.37 -24.58 -4.83
C ASP A 112 -11.35 -23.20 -4.19
N ASP A 113 -10.34 -22.39 -4.57
CA ASP A 113 -10.19 -21.02 -4.06
C ASP A 113 -9.61 -20.09 -5.12
N TYR A 114 -9.78 -18.80 -4.90
CA TYR A 114 -9.13 -17.72 -5.67
C TYR A 114 -8.53 -16.69 -4.72
N HIS A 115 -7.53 -15.97 -5.18
CA HIS A 115 -6.71 -15.09 -4.36
C HIS A 115 -6.68 -13.68 -4.93
N VAL A 116 -6.85 -12.70 -4.05
CA VAL A 116 -6.71 -11.27 -4.36
C VAL A 116 -5.57 -10.70 -3.53
N SER A 117 -4.70 -9.93 -4.17
CA SER A 117 -3.63 -9.19 -3.49
C SER A 117 -3.66 -7.72 -3.91
N LEU A 118 -3.72 -6.84 -2.93
CA LEU A 118 -3.72 -5.39 -3.08
C LEU A 118 -2.47 -4.84 -2.39
N PRO A 119 -1.43 -4.44 -3.14
CA PRO A 119 -0.26 -3.78 -2.55
C PRO A 119 -0.59 -2.35 -2.12
N GLY A 120 0.32 -1.68 -1.41
CA GLY A 120 0.11 -0.36 -0.81
C GLY A 120 -0.40 0.71 -1.76
N GLN A 121 0.01 0.65 -3.03
CA GLN A 121 -0.51 1.58 -4.04
C GLN A 121 -1.99 1.32 -4.37
N ALA A 122 -2.42 0.08 -4.40
CA ALA A 122 -3.83 -0.28 -4.60
C ALA A 122 -4.64 -0.01 -3.32
N CYS A 123 -4.10 -0.37 -2.14
CA CYS A 123 -4.73 -0.05 -0.87
C CYS A 123 -4.92 1.46 -0.68
N GLY A 124 -3.95 2.28 -1.12
CA GLY A 124 -4.02 3.73 -1.05
C GLY A 124 -5.11 4.38 -1.92
N MET A 125 -5.73 3.61 -2.84
CA MET A 125 -6.89 4.08 -3.62
C MET A 125 -8.20 4.05 -2.81
N PHE A 126 -8.23 3.35 -1.69
CA PHE A 126 -9.41 3.29 -0.82
C PHE A 126 -9.40 4.43 0.19
N SER A 127 -10.59 4.98 0.48
CA SER A 127 -10.81 5.71 1.72
C SER A 127 -10.88 4.73 2.90
N GLU A 128 -10.78 5.21 4.14
CA GLU A 128 -11.00 4.37 5.31
C GLU A 128 -12.36 3.68 5.26
N ILE A 129 -13.41 4.43 4.97
CA ILE A 129 -14.79 3.91 4.92
C ILE A 129 -14.93 2.82 3.85
N SER A 130 -14.40 3.07 2.65
CA SER A 130 -14.51 2.09 1.57
C SER A 130 -13.63 0.86 1.80
N MET A 131 -12.46 1.02 2.41
CA MET A 131 -11.63 -0.12 2.81
C MET A 131 -12.34 -0.95 3.89
N ARG A 132 -12.91 -0.33 4.91
CA ARG A 132 -13.73 -1.03 5.92
C ARG A 132 -14.87 -1.80 5.28
N SER A 133 -15.57 -1.21 4.31
CA SER A 133 -16.63 -1.88 3.57
C SER A 133 -16.13 -3.09 2.78
N PHE A 134 -14.96 -2.98 2.14
CA PHE A 134 -14.34 -4.10 1.44
C PHE A 134 -13.86 -5.21 2.39
N LEU A 135 -13.31 -4.85 3.54
CA LEU A 135 -12.94 -5.83 4.58
C LEU A 135 -14.18 -6.56 5.12
N ARG A 136 -15.29 -5.85 5.35
CA ARG A 136 -16.57 -6.44 5.75
C ARG A 136 -17.12 -7.36 4.68
N TYR A 137 -17.13 -6.95 3.41
CA TYR A 137 -17.50 -7.83 2.29
C TYR A 137 -16.68 -9.12 2.33
N SER A 138 -15.37 -9.02 2.55
CA SER A 138 -14.47 -10.17 2.61
C SER A 138 -14.78 -11.10 3.79
N LEU A 139 -15.09 -10.53 4.96
CA LEU A 139 -15.52 -11.30 6.14
C LEU A 139 -16.83 -12.03 5.90
N ASN A 140 -17.82 -11.36 5.29
CA ASN A 140 -19.13 -11.96 4.96
C ASN A 140 -19.01 -13.10 3.93
N LYS A 141 -17.97 -13.05 3.08
CA LYS A 141 -17.61 -14.13 2.15
C LYS A 141 -16.71 -15.20 2.79
N ASN A 142 -16.46 -15.13 4.10
CA ASN A 142 -15.54 -16.02 4.81
C ASN A 142 -14.14 -16.08 4.15
N ALA A 143 -13.67 -14.96 3.62
CA ALA A 143 -12.35 -14.88 3.03
C ALA A 143 -11.26 -15.07 4.09
N LYS A 144 -10.25 -15.87 3.76
CA LYS A 144 -9.07 -16.06 4.59
C LYS A 144 -8.08 -14.93 4.33
N CYS A 145 -7.72 -14.17 5.35
CA CYS A 145 -6.69 -13.15 5.24
C CYS A 145 -5.30 -13.76 5.37
N THR A 146 -4.54 -13.75 4.28
CA THR A 146 -3.21 -14.37 4.26
C THR A 146 -2.10 -13.37 4.57
N ARG A 147 -2.34 -12.06 4.30
CA ARG A 147 -1.46 -10.96 4.67
C ARG A 147 -2.25 -9.67 4.84
N LEU A 148 -1.93 -8.93 5.88
CA LEU A 148 -2.48 -7.61 6.16
C LEU A 148 -1.41 -6.76 6.85
N ASP A 149 -0.93 -5.75 6.16
CA ASP A 149 0.07 -4.83 6.67
C ASP A 149 -0.59 -3.48 6.93
N ILE A 150 -0.41 -2.98 8.15
CA ILE A 150 -0.90 -1.67 8.58
C ILE A 150 0.31 -0.83 8.98
N ASN A 151 0.33 0.42 8.55
CA ASN A 151 1.42 1.34 8.84
C ASN A 151 0.94 2.62 9.50
N LEU A 152 1.81 3.16 10.33
CA LEU A 152 1.74 4.49 10.91
C LEU A 152 2.86 5.35 10.31
N ASP A 153 2.52 6.50 9.78
CA ASP A 153 3.45 7.54 9.36
C ASP A 153 3.49 8.62 10.46
N ASP A 154 4.63 8.68 11.13
CA ASP A 154 4.93 9.68 12.16
C ASP A 154 5.57 10.91 11.48
N HIS A 155 4.75 11.92 11.18
CA HIS A 155 5.18 13.17 10.55
C HIS A 155 5.92 14.09 11.53
N ASP A 156 5.67 13.95 12.82
CA ASP A 156 6.37 14.71 13.86
C ASP A 156 7.78 14.14 14.15
N ARG A 157 8.09 12.99 13.54
CA ARG A 157 9.40 12.31 13.70
C ARG A 157 9.79 12.14 15.18
N ILE A 158 8.83 11.68 15.99
CA ILE A 158 8.99 11.48 17.45
C ILE A 158 10.25 10.66 17.77
N VAL A 159 10.56 9.69 16.90
CA VAL A 159 11.74 8.85 17.05
C VAL A 159 12.33 8.47 15.70
N SER A 160 13.65 8.51 15.59
CA SER A 160 14.36 8.08 14.38
C SER A 160 14.53 6.56 14.32
N PRO A 161 14.69 5.96 13.12
CA PRO A 161 15.00 4.53 13.02
C PRO A 161 16.26 4.11 13.77
N LEU A 162 17.27 4.98 13.87
CA LEU A 162 18.49 4.70 14.63
C LEU A 162 18.25 4.59 16.13
N GLN A 163 17.39 5.43 16.68
CA GLN A 163 17.03 5.33 18.12
C GLN A 163 16.25 4.04 18.38
N VAL A 164 15.38 3.63 17.46
CA VAL A 164 14.68 2.33 17.55
C VAL A 164 15.66 1.17 17.50
N GLU A 165 16.66 1.21 16.61
CA GLU A 165 17.72 0.21 16.56
C GLU A 165 18.46 0.10 17.88
N GLN A 166 18.91 1.23 18.43
CA GLN A 166 19.63 1.26 19.71
C GLN A 166 18.81 0.65 20.84
N ALA A 167 17.54 1.03 20.98
CA ALA A 167 16.64 0.47 21.97
C ALA A 167 16.37 -1.03 21.75
N ALA A 168 16.27 -1.46 20.48
CA ALA A 168 16.05 -2.87 20.15
C ALA A 168 17.27 -3.77 20.37
N GLN A 169 18.48 -3.23 20.30
CA GLN A 169 19.72 -3.94 20.61
C GLN A 169 20.04 -3.93 22.12
N GLY A 170 19.45 -3.02 22.86
CA GLY A 170 19.64 -2.85 24.28
C GLY A 170 18.65 -3.67 25.13
N PRO A 171 18.70 -3.48 26.47
CA PRO A 171 17.80 -4.16 27.40
C PRO A 171 16.40 -3.54 27.50
N ASP A 172 16.14 -2.45 26.77
CA ASP A 172 14.92 -1.66 26.87
C ASP A 172 13.76 -2.24 26.06
N ILE A 173 14.00 -3.23 25.21
CA ILE A 173 12.96 -3.88 24.43
C ILE A 173 12.31 -5.04 25.18
N VAL A 174 10.98 -5.06 25.19
CA VAL A 174 10.16 -6.16 25.68
C VAL A 174 9.39 -6.74 24.51
N THR A 175 9.74 -7.93 24.10
CA THR A 175 9.11 -8.63 22.97
C THR A 175 9.33 -10.14 23.11
N HIS A 176 8.46 -10.91 22.45
CA HIS A 176 8.63 -12.35 22.27
C HIS A 176 9.50 -12.72 21.06
N VAL A 177 9.96 -11.73 20.32
CA VAL A 177 10.78 -11.91 19.12
C VAL A 177 12.25 -11.92 19.50
N HIS A 178 13.01 -12.85 18.94
CA HIS A 178 14.43 -13.04 19.29
C HIS A 178 15.41 -12.56 18.22
N ARG A 179 14.94 -12.09 17.09
CA ARG A 179 15.81 -11.66 15.98
C ARG A 179 15.29 -10.40 15.32
N GLY A 180 16.18 -9.46 15.09
CA GLY A 180 16.00 -8.28 14.29
C GLY A 180 17.10 -8.16 13.24
N MET A 181 16.98 -7.21 12.37
CA MET A 181 17.98 -6.87 11.35
C MET A 181 17.89 -5.38 11.06
N THR A 182 19.04 -4.74 10.87
CA THR A 182 19.10 -3.39 10.34
C THR A 182 19.71 -3.42 8.95
N GLN A 183 19.06 -2.79 8.02
CA GLN A 183 19.55 -2.56 6.66
C GLN A 183 19.90 -1.09 6.51
N ARG A 184 21.13 -0.79 6.06
CA ARG A 184 21.59 0.57 5.82
C ARG A 184 22.03 0.73 4.38
N GLY A 185 21.55 1.79 3.74
CA GLY A 185 22.05 2.24 2.46
C GLY A 185 23.09 3.34 2.64
N PHE A 186 24.04 3.45 1.72
CA PHE A 186 25.03 4.51 1.69
C PHE A 186 25.31 4.93 0.24
N ALA A 187 25.66 6.19 0.04
CA ALA A 187 26.09 6.68 -1.25
C ALA A 187 27.58 6.38 -1.46
N ILE A 188 27.92 5.77 -2.61
CA ILE A 188 29.30 5.37 -2.91
C ILE A 188 30.17 6.63 -3.04
N GLY A 189 31.30 6.63 -2.32
CA GLY A 189 32.26 7.74 -2.34
C GLY A 189 31.94 8.92 -1.43
N THR A 190 30.90 8.78 -0.59
CA THR A 190 30.53 9.76 0.45
C THR A 190 30.26 9.06 1.77
N GLU A 191 30.18 9.83 2.87
CA GLU A 191 29.74 9.32 4.18
C GLU A 191 28.21 9.41 4.34
N GLU A 192 27.48 9.74 3.28
CA GLU A 192 26.05 9.96 3.32
C GLU A 192 25.28 8.63 3.44
N THR A 193 24.43 8.54 4.44
CA THR A 193 23.49 7.43 4.62
C THR A 193 22.23 7.67 3.80
N THR A 194 21.95 6.79 2.84
CA THR A 194 20.78 6.89 1.95
C THR A 194 19.51 6.28 2.54
N GLY A 195 19.58 5.70 3.73
CA GLY A 195 18.45 5.20 4.48
C GLY A 195 18.82 4.15 5.52
N VAL A 196 17.99 4.06 6.54
CA VAL A 196 18.06 3.02 7.58
C VAL A 196 16.69 2.37 7.71
N THR A 197 16.65 1.05 7.64
CA THR A 197 15.45 0.26 7.92
C THR A 197 15.73 -0.73 9.03
N VAL A 198 14.98 -0.63 10.11
CA VAL A 198 15.05 -1.55 11.26
C VAL A 198 13.92 -2.55 11.13
N TYR A 199 14.27 -3.81 11.26
CA TYR A 199 13.32 -4.92 11.26
C TYR A 199 13.36 -5.63 12.62
N ILE A 200 12.19 -5.80 13.25
CA ILE A 200 11.99 -6.63 14.41
C ILE A 200 11.13 -7.82 13.97
N GLY A 201 11.68 -9.03 14.04
CA GLY A 201 11.10 -10.24 13.45
C GLY A 201 11.74 -10.63 12.11
N GLN A 202 11.62 -11.90 11.77
CA GLN A 202 12.16 -12.46 10.52
C GLN A 202 11.16 -12.34 9.36
N PRO A 203 11.61 -12.40 8.09
CA PRO A 203 10.73 -12.40 6.92
C PRO A 203 9.69 -13.54 6.94
N SER A 204 10.00 -14.67 7.55
CA SER A 204 9.12 -15.84 7.69
C SER A 204 8.20 -15.78 8.92
N SER A 205 8.36 -14.78 9.79
CA SER A 205 7.53 -14.64 10.99
C SER A 205 6.08 -14.28 10.64
N ARG A 206 5.13 -14.70 11.50
CA ARG A 206 3.71 -14.34 11.38
C ARG A 206 3.49 -12.82 11.54
N GLN A 207 4.34 -12.18 12.33
CA GLN A 207 4.39 -10.72 12.47
C GLN A 207 5.82 -10.22 12.34
N ARG A 208 5.97 -9.02 11.77
CA ARG A 208 7.24 -8.33 11.61
C ARG A 208 6.99 -6.84 11.62
N LEU A 209 7.79 -6.12 12.36
CA LEU A 209 7.79 -4.66 12.35
C LEU A 209 8.92 -4.14 11.46
N ARG A 210 8.64 -3.16 10.60
CA ARG A 210 9.61 -2.35 9.87
C ARG A 210 9.52 -0.92 10.37
N VAL A 211 10.66 -0.31 10.65
CA VAL A 211 10.74 1.13 10.95
C VAL A 211 11.78 1.76 10.04
N TYR A 212 11.39 2.78 9.29
CA TYR A 212 12.27 3.42 8.30
C TYR A 212 11.85 4.85 7.99
N ASP A 213 12.80 5.62 7.43
CA ASP A 213 12.55 6.97 6.93
C ASP A 213 11.77 6.91 5.61
N LYS A 214 10.49 7.24 5.65
CA LYS A 214 9.63 7.24 4.48
C LYS A 214 9.96 8.38 3.52
N GLY A 215 10.49 9.49 4.04
CA GLY A 215 10.97 10.60 3.22
C GLY A 215 12.08 10.19 2.27
N LEU A 216 13.04 9.42 2.76
CA LEU A 216 14.13 8.90 1.94
C LEU A 216 13.65 7.84 0.95
N GLU A 217 12.75 6.94 1.37
CA GLU A 217 12.22 5.88 0.50
C GLU A 217 11.30 6.42 -0.59
N SER A 218 10.53 7.46 -0.31
CA SER A 218 9.58 8.08 -1.25
C SER A 218 10.17 9.23 -2.07
N ASN A 219 11.49 9.49 -1.98
CA ASN A 219 12.14 10.64 -2.59
C ASN A 219 11.49 11.99 -2.19
N GLY A 220 11.11 12.12 -0.93
CA GLY A 220 10.54 13.34 -0.34
C GLY A 220 9.03 13.54 -0.55
N GLU A 221 8.32 12.53 -1.08
CA GLU A 221 6.86 12.64 -1.23
C GLU A 221 6.12 12.60 0.10
N ILE A 222 6.59 11.80 1.05
CA ILE A 222 6.02 11.65 2.39
C ILE A 222 7.14 11.90 3.40
N ASP A 223 7.10 13.02 4.11
CA ASP A 223 8.07 13.32 5.16
C ASP A 223 7.58 12.73 6.51
N ALA A 224 8.01 11.52 6.80
CA ALA A 224 7.63 10.80 8.00
C ALA A 224 8.63 9.68 8.35
N VAL A 225 8.60 9.23 9.59
CA VAL A 225 9.12 7.91 9.98
C VAL A 225 7.98 6.92 9.93
N ARG A 226 8.10 5.90 9.08
CA ARG A 226 7.07 4.87 8.93
C ARG A 226 7.32 3.69 9.85
N TRP A 227 6.26 3.30 10.56
CA TRP A 227 6.16 2.10 11.37
C TRP A 227 5.17 1.15 10.69
N GLU A 228 5.65 0.08 10.08
CA GLU A 228 4.85 -0.87 9.31
C GLU A 228 4.80 -2.21 10.01
N LEU A 229 3.61 -2.59 10.48
CA LEU A 229 3.37 -3.89 11.10
C LEU A 229 2.82 -4.85 10.05
N GLN A 230 3.68 -5.76 9.61
CA GLN A 230 3.34 -6.82 8.67
C GLN A 230 2.75 -8.00 9.41
N SER A 231 1.53 -8.41 9.05
CA SER A 231 0.83 -9.55 9.64
C SER A 231 0.53 -10.60 8.58
N ARG A 232 0.78 -11.87 8.89
CA ARG A 232 0.56 -13.00 8.00
C ARG A 232 -0.18 -14.13 8.71
N ALA A 233 -0.87 -14.95 7.93
CA ALA A 233 -1.63 -16.10 8.41
C ALA A 233 -2.55 -15.71 9.58
N GLU A 234 -2.52 -16.45 10.69
CA GLU A 234 -3.36 -16.23 11.87
C GLU A 234 -3.30 -14.78 12.41
N ALA A 235 -2.13 -14.13 12.36
CA ALA A 235 -2.00 -12.74 12.79
C ALA A 235 -2.78 -11.79 11.87
N ALA A 236 -2.80 -12.04 10.56
CA ALA A 236 -3.60 -11.27 9.61
C ALA A 236 -5.10 -11.56 9.78
N GLU A 237 -5.48 -12.82 9.98
CA GLU A 237 -6.87 -13.22 10.23
C GLU A 237 -7.44 -12.56 11.50
N THR A 238 -6.64 -12.43 12.56
CA THR A 238 -7.08 -11.76 13.80
C THR A 238 -7.09 -10.23 13.70
N LEU A 239 -6.33 -9.65 12.76
CA LEU A 239 -6.30 -8.21 12.52
C LEU A 239 -7.46 -7.75 11.62
N LEU A 240 -7.84 -8.56 10.64
CA LEU A 240 -8.86 -8.23 9.65
C LEU A 240 -10.19 -7.72 10.25
N PRO A 241 -10.84 -8.42 11.22
CA PRO A 241 -12.10 -7.97 11.80
C PRO A 241 -11.94 -6.65 12.59
N LEU A 242 -10.78 -6.38 13.18
CA LEU A 242 -10.55 -5.14 13.94
C LEU A 242 -10.47 -3.90 13.04
N LEU A 243 -10.11 -4.06 11.78
CA LEU A 243 -10.07 -2.97 10.80
C LEU A 243 -11.38 -2.83 10.02
N GLY A 244 -12.21 -3.86 10.01
CA GLY A 244 -13.54 -3.84 9.39
C GLY A 244 -14.57 -3.07 10.22
N VAL A 245 -15.81 -3.05 9.75
CA VAL A 245 -16.97 -2.54 10.49
C VAL A 245 -17.67 -3.71 11.16
N PHE A 246 -17.90 -3.61 12.48
CA PHE A 246 -18.65 -4.61 13.22
C PHE A 246 -20.15 -4.51 12.89
N ASP A 247 -20.88 -5.63 13.06
CA ASP A 247 -22.32 -5.71 12.75
C ASP A 247 -23.19 -4.80 13.62
N ASP A 248 -22.72 -4.46 14.82
CA ASP A 248 -23.39 -3.53 15.76
C ASP A 248 -23.07 -2.05 15.46
N GLY A 249 -22.30 -1.77 14.42
CA GLY A 249 -21.87 -0.41 14.04
C GLY A 249 -20.75 0.14 14.90
N THR A 250 -20.22 -0.61 15.87
CA THR A 250 -19.02 -0.19 16.60
C THR A 250 -17.79 -0.29 15.71
N MET A 251 -16.95 0.74 15.73
CA MET A 251 -15.71 0.81 14.99
C MET A 251 -14.59 1.17 15.96
N MET A 252 -13.59 0.29 16.05
CA MET A 252 -12.30 0.73 16.60
C MET A 252 -11.63 1.64 15.58
N SER A 253 -10.98 2.70 16.04
CA SER A 253 -10.13 3.47 15.15
C SER A 253 -8.96 2.60 14.68
N TRP A 254 -8.51 2.83 13.45
CA TRP A 254 -7.32 2.12 12.96
C TRP A 254 -6.08 2.47 13.79
N GLY A 255 -6.02 3.72 14.28
CA GLY A 255 -4.96 4.18 15.17
C GLY A 255 -4.90 3.40 16.48
N GLU A 256 -6.03 3.23 17.17
CA GLU A 256 -6.13 2.40 18.39
C GLU A 256 -5.78 0.94 18.11
N THR A 257 -6.25 0.41 16.97
CA THR A 257 -5.93 -0.96 16.54
C THR A 257 -4.44 -1.14 16.32
N PHE A 258 -3.80 -0.19 15.62
CA PHE A 258 -2.35 -0.21 15.39
C PHE A 258 -1.58 -0.10 16.71
N ALA A 259 -1.91 0.87 17.56
CA ALA A 259 -1.27 1.10 18.85
C ALA A 259 -1.32 -0.15 19.73
N GLY A 260 -2.51 -0.77 19.85
CA GLY A 260 -2.69 -1.99 20.61
C GLY A 260 -1.88 -3.17 20.04
N ARG A 261 -1.84 -3.35 18.72
CA ARG A 261 -1.06 -4.40 18.07
C ARG A 261 0.44 -4.15 18.18
N LEU A 262 0.89 -2.90 18.04
CA LEU A 262 2.28 -2.52 18.20
C LEU A 262 2.78 -2.86 19.60
N VAL A 263 2.07 -2.41 20.63
CA VAL A 263 2.42 -2.66 22.04
C VAL A 263 2.39 -4.14 22.38
N SER A 264 1.47 -4.90 21.81
CA SER A 264 1.41 -6.36 21.98
C SER A 264 2.58 -7.08 21.32
N PHE A 265 3.13 -6.54 20.24
CA PHE A 265 4.24 -7.13 19.50
C PHE A 265 5.60 -6.69 20.06
N VAL A 266 5.76 -5.41 20.38
CA VAL A 266 6.98 -4.82 20.95
C VAL A 266 6.60 -3.68 21.89
N ASP A 267 7.24 -3.63 23.06
CA ASP A 267 7.11 -2.54 24.01
C ASP A 267 8.51 -2.06 24.41
N PHE A 268 8.76 -0.77 24.38
CA PHE A 268 10.06 -0.20 24.73
C PHE A 268 9.96 0.42 26.12
N ARG A 269 10.71 -0.18 27.08
CA ARG A 269 10.62 0.10 28.51
C ARG A 269 12.01 0.34 29.09
N ASN A 270 12.12 1.28 29.99
CA ASN A 270 13.38 1.59 30.67
C ASN A 270 13.85 0.43 31.58
N ALA A 271 14.93 -0.24 31.18
CA ALA A 271 15.47 -1.37 31.89
C ALA A 271 16.03 -0.99 33.28
N GLU A 272 16.41 0.28 33.49
CA GLU A 272 16.95 0.77 34.77
C GLU A 272 15.85 0.92 35.83
N ASP A 273 14.57 1.14 35.43
CA ASP A 273 13.48 1.28 36.39
C ASP A 273 13.23 0.02 37.23
N HIS A 274 13.28 -1.16 36.59
CA HIS A 274 13.04 -2.44 37.23
C HIS A 274 13.84 -3.56 36.57
N PRO A 275 15.05 -3.87 37.01
CA PRO A 275 15.96 -4.78 36.32
C PRO A 275 15.41 -6.21 36.16
N THR A 276 14.65 -6.71 37.15
CA THR A 276 14.21 -8.12 37.22
C THR A 276 12.83 -8.40 36.62
N ASP A 277 11.93 -7.41 36.55
CA ASP A 277 10.58 -7.58 36.01
C ASP A 277 10.27 -6.52 34.95
N ALA A 278 10.35 -6.94 33.68
CA ALA A 278 10.08 -6.08 32.56
C ALA A 278 8.64 -5.50 32.54
N ARG A 279 7.66 -6.15 33.20
CA ARG A 279 6.28 -5.68 33.25
C ARG A 279 6.10 -4.44 34.12
N GLN A 280 6.97 -4.27 35.12
CA GLN A 280 6.94 -3.14 36.03
C GLN A 280 7.72 -1.92 35.51
N ARG A 281 8.50 -2.09 34.46
CA ARG A 281 9.28 -1.00 33.86
C ARG A 281 8.35 0.03 33.24
N LYS A 282 8.65 1.31 33.39
CA LYS A 282 7.98 2.39 32.70
C LYS A 282 8.35 2.37 31.24
N ARG A 283 7.40 2.69 30.36
CA ARG A 283 7.70 2.88 28.95
C ARG A 283 8.67 4.05 28.76
N LEU A 284 9.52 3.93 27.75
CA LEU A 284 10.34 5.05 27.31
C LEU A 284 9.43 6.21 26.85
N ALA A 285 9.84 7.43 27.16
CA ALA A 285 9.03 8.62 26.89
C ALA A 285 8.64 8.76 25.41
N TRP A 286 9.60 8.53 24.52
CA TRP A 286 9.36 8.59 23.08
C TRP A 286 8.37 7.50 22.60
N PHE A 287 8.42 6.30 23.18
CA PHE A 287 7.49 5.23 22.78
C PHE A 287 6.09 5.49 23.33
N THR A 288 5.97 6.09 24.52
CA THR A 288 4.69 6.56 25.05
C THR A 288 4.08 7.62 24.13
N ALA A 289 4.88 8.61 23.70
CA ALA A 289 4.42 9.64 22.77
C ALA A 289 4.00 9.07 21.42
N LEU A 290 4.76 8.12 20.86
CA LEU A 290 4.41 7.42 19.61
C LEU A 290 3.09 6.65 19.71
N VAL A 291 2.88 5.90 20.81
CA VAL A 291 1.63 5.16 21.03
C VAL A 291 0.44 6.11 21.12
N GLN A 292 0.57 7.22 21.85
CA GLN A 292 -0.45 8.24 21.96
C GLN A 292 -0.74 8.95 20.62
N ALA A 293 0.29 9.19 19.81
CA ALA A 293 0.12 9.72 18.46
C ALA A 293 -0.61 8.71 17.57
N ALA A 294 -0.26 7.42 17.66
CA ALA A 294 -0.94 6.36 16.93
C ALA A 294 -2.42 6.25 17.28
N GLU A 295 -2.78 6.30 18.57
CA GLU A 295 -4.18 6.25 19.01
C GLU A 295 -5.04 7.39 18.43
N LYS A 296 -4.43 8.55 18.15
CA LYS A 296 -5.07 9.73 17.56
C LYS A 296 -4.94 9.81 16.04
N ALA A 297 -4.21 8.88 15.42
CA ALA A 297 -3.93 8.93 13.99
C ALA A 297 -5.20 8.85 13.16
N SER A 298 -5.29 9.69 12.14
CA SER A 298 -6.32 9.63 11.11
C SER A 298 -5.85 8.80 9.90
N ALA A 299 -6.79 8.22 9.17
CA ALA A 299 -6.46 7.55 7.93
C ALA A 299 -6.09 8.57 6.83
N TYR A 300 -5.22 8.18 5.93
CA TYR A 300 -4.94 8.97 4.74
C TYR A 300 -6.20 9.12 3.87
N PRO A 301 -6.37 10.27 3.20
CA PRO A 301 -7.36 10.37 2.15
C PRO A 301 -7.01 9.40 1.02
N PRO A 302 -8.01 8.91 0.26
CA PRO A 302 -7.75 8.03 -0.87
C PRO A 302 -6.91 8.74 -1.92
N ARG A 303 -6.05 8.00 -2.60
CA ARG A 303 -5.29 8.51 -3.74
C ARG A 303 -6.26 8.79 -4.88
N GLU A 304 -6.12 9.95 -5.47
CA GLU A 304 -6.92 10.29 -6.65
C GLU A 304 -6.44 9.53 -7.90
N PRO A 305 -7.35 9.01 -8.71
CA PRO A 305 -6.98 8.45 -9.99
C PRO A 305 -6.39 9.55 -10.89
N ARG A 306 -5.38 9.20 -11.68
CA ARG A 306 -4.75 10.13 -12.61
C ARG A 306 -5.55 10.26 -13.89
N TYR A 307 -5.65 11.49 -14.38
CA TYR A 307 -6.31 11.87 -15.60
C TYR A 307 -5.31 12.46 -16.60
N ILE A 308 -5.75 12.68 -17.84
CA ILE A 308 -4.88 13.21 -18.90
C ILE A 308 -4.32 14.61 -18.58
N ASN A 309 -5.11 15.45 -17.93
CA ASN A 309 -4.65 16.78 -17.51
C ASN A 309 -3.53 16.76 -16.44
N ASP A 310 -3.40 15.69 -15.66
CA ASP A 310 -2.26 15.52 -14.75
C ASP A 310 -0.96 15.23 -15.55
N VAL A 311 -1.09 14.47 -16.64
CA VAL A 311 0.01 14.21 -17.55
C VAL A 311 0.40 15.47 -18.30
N GLU A 312 -0.57 16.26 -18.80
CA GLU A 312 -0.35 17.56 -19.45
C GLU A 312 0.43 18.50 -18.52
N SER A 313 -0.03 18.66 -17.28
CA SER A 313 0.64 19.51 -16.28
C SER A 313 2.07 19.04 -15.94
N TRP A 314 2.29 17.74 -15.89
CA TRP A 314 3.63 17.19 -15.70
C TRP A 314 4.54 17.44 -16.90
N VAL A 315 4.04 17.26 -18.13
CA VAL A 315 4.80 17.53 -19.34
C VAL A 315 5.20 19.01 -19.35
N GLU A 316 4.27 19.92 -19.09
CA GLU A 316 4.55 21.37 -19.05
C GLU A 316 5.63 21.73 -18.03
N LYS A 317 5.52 21.24 -16.80
CA LYS A 317 6.37 21.68 -15.68
C LYS A 317 7.70 20.94 -15.58
N SER A 318 7.70 19.65 -15.92
CA SER A 318 8.86 18.77 -15.62
C SER A 318 9.58 18.29 -16.87
N VAL A 319 8.84 18.01 -17.94
CA VAL A 319 9.41 17.47 -19.18
C VAL A 319 9.73 18.60 -20.16
N GLY A 320 8.90 19.63 -20.21
CA GLY A 320 9.04 20.77 -21.14
C GLY A 320 10.43 21.38 -21.17
N PRO A 321 11.05 21.71 -20.02
CA PRO A 321 12.43 22.24 -20.01
C PRO A 321 13.46 21.30 -20.66
N SER A 322 13.33 19.98 -20.39
CA SER A 322 14.23 18.97 -21.00
C SER A 322 13.99 18.81 -22.50
N LEU A 323 12.73 18.85 -22.94
CA LEU A 323 12.41 18.82 -24.37
C LEU A 323 12.95 20.06 -25.08
N ARG A 324 12.83 21.22 -24.46
CA ARG A 324 13.38 22.46 -25.02
C ARG A 324 14.90 22.38 -25.19
N LEU A 325 15.61 21.85 -24.19
CA LEU A 325 17.06 21.65 -24.25
C LEU A 325 17.45 20.71 -25.41
N LEU A 326 16.72 19.61 -25.57
CA LEU A 326 16.96 18.66 -26.67
C LEU A 326 16.69 19.27 -28.04
N MET A 327 15.63 20.06 -28.20
CA MET A 327 15.33 20.76 -29.45
C MET A 327 16.44 21.75 -29.82
N GLU A 328 16.95 22.51 -28.86
CA GLU A 328 18.07 23.43 -29.10
C GLU A 328 19.38 22.70 -29.44
N HIS A 329 19.62 21.56 -28.76
CA HIS A 329 20.78 20.71 -29.05
C HIS A 329 20.75 20.11 -30.45
N TRP A 330 19.58 19.62 -30.88
CA TRP A 330 19.42 19.04 -32.20
C TRP A 330 19.27 20.08 -33.31
N GLN A 331 19.11 21.35 -32.97
CA GLN A 331 18.76 22.42 -33.93
C GLN A 331 17.55 22.05 -34.79
N ASP A 332 16.55 21.39 -34.16
CA ASP A 332 15.38 20.79 -34.82
C ASP A 332 14.13 21.64 -34.58
N ASP A 333 13.98 22.70 -35.35
CA ASP A 333 12.81 23.59 -35.30
C ASP A 333 11.52 22.90 -35.76
N ASN A 334 11.63 21.77 -36.46
CA ASN A 334 10.47 21.00 -37.00
C ASN A 334 10.03 19.86 -36.10
N LEU A 335 10.65 19.67 -34.95
CA LEU A 335 10.35 18.59 -34.00
C LEU A 335 10.48 17.18 -34.60
N THR A 336 11.31 16.99 -35.62
CA THR A 336 11.43 15.74 -36.38
C THR A 336 11.91 14.61 -35.49
N GLU A 337 12.98 14.86 -34.73
CA GLU A 337 13.56 13.86 -33.85
C GLU A 337 12.66 13.55 -32.64
N LEU A 338 11.99 14.57 -32.10
CA LEU A 338 11.02 14.38 -31.03
C LEU A 338 9.81 13.55 -31.51
N ARG A 339 9.30 13.82 -32.70
CA ARG A 339 8.22 13.02 -33.30
C ARG A 339 8.63 11.56 -33.52
N ARG A 340 9.88 11.32 -33.96
CA ARG A 340 10.42 9.96 -34.09
C ARG A 340 10.44 9.24 -32.75
N ILE A 341 10.99 9.86 -31.69
CA ILE A 341 11.04 9.29 -30.34
C ILE A 341 9.64 8.97 -29.85
N MET A 342 8.67 9.86 -30.05
CA MET A 342 7.28 9.64 -29.62
C MET A 342 6.60 8.52 -30.41
N ALA A 343 6.88 8.39 -31.73
CA ALA A 343 6.31 7.34 -32.56
C ALA A 343 6.86 5.95 -32.20
N GLU A 344 8.11 5.87 -31.76
CA GLU A 344 8.76 4.63 -31.33
C GLU A 344 8.43 4.24 -29.88
N ALA A 345 7.90 5.18 -29.07
CA ALA A 345 7.57 4.95 -27.68
C ALA A 345 6.34 4.06 -27.54
N GLN A 346 6.48 2.97 -26.76
CA GLN A 346 5.35 2.08 -26.46
C GLN A 346 4.57 2.58 -25.25
N LEU A 347 3.25 2.67 -25.42
CA LEU A 347 2.35 2.92 -24.30
C LEU A 347 2.28 1.68 -23.41
N LYS A 348 2.56 1.88 -22.11
CA LYS A 348 2.36 0.84 -21.10
C LYS A 348 0.88 0.79 -20.69
N PRO A 349 0.38 -0.31 -20.11
CA PRO A 349 -1.02 -0.42 -19.66
C PRO A 349 -1.51 0.77 -18.83
N LYS A 350 -0.66 1.31 -17.96
CA LYS A 350 -0.96 2.53 -17.17
C LYS A 350 -1.26 3.77 -18.02
N HIS A 351 -0.60 3.91 -19.15
CA HIS A 351 -0.84 5.03 -20.07
C HIS A 351 -2.17 4.85 -20.80
N THR A 352 -2.50 3.62 -21.17
CA THR A 352 -3.78 3.27 -21.79
C THR A 352 -4.94 3.52 -20.83
N ALA A 353 -4.79 3.18 -19.56
CA ALA A 353 -5.79 3.45 -18.53
C ALA A 353 -6.03 4.96 -18.33
N ILE A 354 -4.98 5.78 -18.33
CA ILE A 354 -5.10 7.25 -18.26
C ILE A 354 -5.83 7.79 -19.49
N LEU A 355 -5.51 7.28 -20.70
CA LEU A 355 -6.21 7.66 -21.93
C LEU A 355 -7.69 7.29 -21.87
N ALA A 356 -8.03 6.10 -21.37
CA ALA A 356 -9.41 5.65 -21.22
C ALA A 356 -10.22 6.51 -20.24
N ARG A 357 -9.60 6.99 -19.16
CA ARG A 357 -10.25 7.92 -18.20
C ARG A 357 -10.44 9.31 -18.79
N GLY A 358 -9.61 9.72 -19.72
CA GLY A 358 -9.70 11.03 -20.35
C GLY A 358 -9.33 12.17 -19.39
N ARG A 359 -10.04 13.31 -19.49
CA ARG A 359 -9.88 14.48 -18.62
C ARG A 359 -10.70 14.33 -17.36
N THR A 360 -10.26 14.98 -16.28
CA THR A 360 -11.03 15.08 -15.03
C THR A 360 -12.45 15.56 -15.33
N PRO A 361 -13.50 14.85 -14.85
CA PRO A 361 -14.88 15.30 -15.05
C PRO A 361 -15.09 16.69 -14.45
N SER A 362 -15.72 17.59 -15.19
CA SER A 362 -15.97 18.98 -14.78
C SER A 362 -16.90 19.14 -13.58
N ASN A 363 -17.51 18.05 -13.11
CA ASN A 363 -18.54 18.05 -12.07
C ASN A 363 -18.08 17.49 -10.72
N LEU A 364 -16.77 17.25 -10.50
CA LEU A 364 -16.29 16.85 -9.18
C LEU A 364 -16.24 18.09 -8.27
N PRO A 365 -17.01 18.14 -7.17
CA PRO A 365 -16.97 19.27 -6.25
C PRO A 365 -15.63 19.27 -5.52
N GLY A 366 -14.83 20.30 -5.71
CA GLY A 366 -13.65 20.55 -4.88
C GLY A 366 -12.35 20.88 -5.61
N PHE A 367 -12.24 20.77 -6.92
CA PHE A 367 -11.01 21.13 -7.64
C PHE A 367 -11.02 22.61 -8.03
N LYS A 368 -10.32 23.43 -7.23
CA LYS A 368 -9.83 24.74 -7.68
C LYS A 368 -8.38 24.54 -8.13
N TYR A 369 -8.11 24.87 -9.40
CA TYR A 369 -6.78 24.94 -10.00
C TYR A 369 -5.89 25.96 -9.29
#